data_c453cb045867b07b5420300a2f657e09
#
_entry.id   c453cb045867b07b5420300a2f657e09
#
_cell.length_a   1.000
_cell.length_b   1.000
_cell.length_c   1.000
_cell.angle_alpha   90.00
_cell.angle_beta   90.00
_cell.angle_gamma   90.00
#
_symmetry.space_group_name_H-M   'P 1'
#
loop_
_entity.id
_entity.type
_entity.pdbx_description
1 polymer ?
#
loop_
_entity_poly.entity_id
_entity_poly.type
_entity_poly.pdbx_seq_one_letter_code
_entity_poly.pdbx_strand_id
1 'polypeptide(L)'
;MKELFKIFVEGDADKRFISQLLEFLFKTSIDQGNIIKTSGWNCLVSPKTEEVYVNQMNRTSADGGVNLVIFDADADFEDRKKKLILWKERCHVDFELFLFPNNKDTGELEDLLEKIINPENQPVMDCWTSYEEALKQVVLPWREDTPLTLPAKKKI
;
A
#
# COMPACT_ATOMS: atom_id res chain seq x y z
N MET A 1 -16.40 19.23 -11.09
CA MET A 1 -16.79 18.77 -9.73
C MET A 1 -15.52 18.74 -8.89
N LYS A 2 -15.49 19.40 -7.75
CA LYS A 2 -14.33 19.33 -6.84
C LYS A 2 -14.34 17.91 -6.27
N GLU A 3 -13.26 17.16 -6.48
CA GLU A 3 -13.14 15.82 -5.91
C GLU A 3 -13.03 15.96 -4.39
N LEU A 4 -14.07 15.55 -3.67
CA LEU A 4 -14.16 15.66 -2.22
C LEU A 4 -13.68 14.38 -1.55
N PHE A 5 -12.47 13.91 -1.92
CA PHE A 5 -11.86 12.78 -1.24
C PHE A 5 -10.35 12.94 -1.09
N LYS A 6 -9.78 12.28 -0.10
CA LYS A 6 -8.35 12.08 0.07
C LYS A 6 -8.07 10.62 0.38
N ILE A 7 -7.05 10.06 -0.27
CA ILE A 7 -6.61 8.68 -0.06
C ILE A 7 -5.19 8.71 0.49
N PHE A 8 -4.98 8.08 1.62
CA PHE A 8 -3.68 7.97 2.27
C PHE A 8 -3.16 6.55 2.05
N VAL A 9 -1.96 6.43 1.48
CA VAL A 9 -1.29 5.16 1.14
C VAL A 9 0.11 5.13 1.72
N GLU A 10 0.69 3.93 1.88
CA GLU A 10 2.02 3.80 2.50
C GLU A 10 3.15 4.25 1.57
N GLY A 11 3.15 3.81 0.34
CA GLY A 11 4.27 3.96 -0.58
C GLY A 11 3.91 4.45 -1.98
N ASP A 12 4.94 4.51 -2.83
CA ASP A 12 4.78 4.95 -4.23
C ASP A 12 4.13 3.86 -5.09
N ALA A 13 4.33 2.57 -4.76
CA ALA A 13 3.68 1.45 -5.45
C ALA A 13 2.17 1.50 -5.25
N ASP A 14 1.73 1.66 -3.99
CA ASP A 14 0.31 1.77 -3.62
C ASP A 14 -0.33 2.98 -4.30
N LYS A 15 0.35 4.13 -4.25
CA LYS A 15 -0.13 5.35 -4.91
C LYS A 15 -0.35 5.13 -6.40
N ARG A 16 0.60 4.50 -7.08
CA ARG A 16 0.51 4.19 -8.52
C ARG A 16 -0.64 3.23 -8.80
N PHE A 17 -0.73 2.14 -8.02
CA PHE A 17 -1.78 1.15 -8.18
C PHE A 17 -3.17 1.76 -7.99
N ILE A 18 -3.39 2.48 -6.89
CA ILE A 18 -4.69 3.11 -6.58
C ILE A 18 -5.04 4.15 -7.66
N SER A 19 -4.09 4.97 -8.09
CA SER A 19 -4.34 5.94 -9.18
C SER A 19 -4.82 5.25 -10.45
N GLN A 20 -4.10 4.23 -10.90
CA GLN A 20 -4.44 3.48 -12.12
C GLN A 20 -5.78 2.75 -11.98
N LEU A 21 -6.04 2.14 -10.82
CA LEU A 21 -7.31 1.47 -10.55
C LEU A 21 -8.50 2.45 -10.64
N LEU A 22 -8.38 3.62 -10.01
CA LEU A 22 -9.45 4.63 -10.04
C LEU A 22 -9.65 5.18 -11.45
N GLU A 23 -8.59 5.49 -12.18
CA GLU A 23 -8.67 5.93 -13.57
C GLU A 23 -9.34 4.88 -14.47
N PHE A 24 -9.01 3.59 -14.24
CA PHE A 24 -9.64 2.48 -14.96
C PHE A 24 -11.15 2.37 -14.64
N LEU A 25 -11.52 2.45 -13.36
CA LEU A 25 -12.91 2.28 -12.91
C LEU A 25 -13.80 3.46 -13.32
N PHE A 26 -13.31 4.67 -13.12
CA PHE A 26 -14.11 5.88 -13.37
C PHE A 26 -13.92 6.48 -14.75
N LYS A 27 -12.98 5.95 -15.57
CA LYS A 27 -12.66 6.42 -16.91
C LYS A 27 -12.33 7.92 -16.96
N THR A 28 -11.73 8.42 -15.90
CA THR A 28 -11.34 9.82 -15.77
C THR A 28 -9.98 9.93 -15.09
N SER A 29 -9.24 10.97 -15.39
CA SER A 29 -7.98 11.27 -14.73
C SER A 29 -8.23 11.68 -13.27
N ILE A 30 -7.43 11.16 -12.36
CA ILE A 30 -7.49 11.47 -10.93
C ILE A 30 -6.40 12.48 -10.58
N ASP A 31 -6.78 13.52 -9.84
CA ASP A 31 -5.79 14.46 -9.32
C ASP A 31 -4.85 13.74 -8.35
N GLN A 32 -3.58 13.69 -8.72
CA GLN A 32 -2.53 13.04 -7.93
C GLN A 32 -2.33 13.67 -6.55
N GLY A 33 -2.78 14.92 -6.34
CA GLY A 33 -2.83 15.59 -5.05
C GLY A 33 -3.89 15.03 -4.10
N ASN A 34 -4.81 14.19 -4.60
CA ASN A 34 -5.79 13.50 -3.77
C ASN A 34 -5.29 12.17 -3.21
N ILE A 35 -4.17 11.64 -3.74
CA ILE A 35 -3.55 10.42 -3.22
C ILE A 35 -2.23 10.79 -2.52
N ILE A 36 -2.21 10.66 -1.21
CA ILE A 36 -1.16 11.14 -0.33
C ILE A 36 -0.34 9.96 0.16
N LYS A 37 0.96 9.98 -0.14
CA LYS A 37 1.91 9.02 0.41
C LYS A 37 2.31 9.41 1.83
N THR A 38 2.19 8.48 2.77
CA THR A 38 2.57 8.69 4.17
C THR A 38 4.00 8.25 4.49
N SER A 39 4.64 7.49 3.59
CA SER A 39 5.95 6.85 3.81
C SER A 39 5.93 5.82 4.95
N GLY A 40 4.86 5.05 5.01
CA GLY A 40 4.59 4.02 5.99
C GLY A 40 3.54 4.42 7.03
N TRP A 41 2.86 3.43 7.59
CA TRP A 41 1.85 3.66 8.63
C TRP A 41 2.45 4.32 9.89
N ASN A 42 3.71 4.01 10.22
CA ASN A 42 4.42 4.63 11.33
C ASN A 42 4.50 6.16 11.19
N CYS A 43 4.65 6.67 9.97
CA CYS A 43 4.69 8.11 9.73
C CYS A 43 3.31 8.76 9.89
N LEU A 44 2.23 8.03 9.53
CA LEU A 44 0.87 8.50 9.76
C LEU A 44 0.59 8.74 11.25
N VAL A 45 0.98 7.77 12.10
CA VAL A 45 0.65 7.78 13.53
C VAL A 45 1.73 8.41 14.42
N SER A 46 2.85 8.84 13.85
CA SER A 46 3.98 9.41 14.59
C SER A 46 3.65 10.81 15.11
N PRO A 47 3.87 11.11 16.39
CA PRO A 47 3.68 12.45 16.94
C PRO A 47 4.45 13.58 16.23
N LYS A 48 5.50 13.22 15.47
CA LYS A 48 6.31 14.20 14.72
C LYS A 48 5.69 14.59 13.38
N THR A 49 4.85 13.74 12.80
CA THR A 49 4.32 13.89 11.43
C THR A 49 2.81 13.83 11.34
N GLU A 50 2.13 13.27 12.37
CA GLU A 50 0.68 13.05 12.35
C GLU A 50 -0.13 14.34 12.17
N GLU A 51 0.33 15.47 12.71
CA GLU A 51 -0.39 16.74 12.61
C GLU A 51 -0.69 17.15 11.15
N VAL A 52 0.24 16.88 10.25
CA VAL A 52 0.07 17.17 8.82
C VAL A 52 -1.09 16.39 8.25
N TYR A 53 -1.18 15.11 8.58
CA TYR A 53 -2.24 14.21 8.07
C TYR A 53 -3.57 14.49 8.75
N VAL A 54 -3.58 14.73 10.07
CA VAL A 54 -4.76 15.13 10.84
C VAL A 54 -5.38 16.40 10.25
N ASN A 55 -4.57 17.43 9.99
CA ASN A 55 -5.05 18.68 9.40
C ASN A 55 -5.64 18.47 8.00
N GLN A 56 -5.04 17.62 7.18
CA GLN A 56 -5.57 17.30 5.85
C GLN A 56 -6.90 16.54 5.94
N MET A 57 -7.01 15.55 6.82
CA MET A 57 -8.24 14.79 7.03
C MET A 57 -9.37 15.68 7.53
N ASN A 58 -9.09 16.51 8.53
CA ASN A 58 -10.09 17.44 9.11
C ASN A 58 -10.57 18.46 8.08
N ARG A 59 -9.67 18.98 7.24
CA ARG A 59 -10.05 19.89 6.15
C ARG A 59 -10.94 19.20 5.13
N THR A 60 -10.61 17.98 4.72
CA THR A 60 -11.42 17.20 3.79
C THR A 60 -12.81 16.96 4.36
N SER A 61 -12.90 16.54 5.62
CA SER A 61 -14.19 16.30 6.30
C SER A 61 -15.00 17.59 6.45
N ALA A 62 -14.37 18.72 6.80
CA ALA A 62 -15.03 20.01 6.91
C ALA A 62 -15.61 20.51 5.56
N ASP A 63 -14.94 20.16 4.46
CA ASP A 63 -15.42 20.43 3.10
C ASP A 63 -16.52 19.43 2.63
N GLY A 64 -16.95 18.50 3.50
CA GLY A 64 -17.93 17.46 3.19
C GLY A 64 -17.37 16.29 2.38
N GLY A 65 -16.06 16.12 2.36
CA GLY A 65 -15.37 15.04 1.66
C GLY A 65 -15.14 13.80 2.53
N VAL A 66 -14.53 12.78 1.92
CA VAL A 66 -14.23 11.47 2.55
C VAL A 66 -12.74 11.23 2.55
N ASN A 67 -12.22 10.74 3.66
CA ASN A 67 -10.85 10.25 3.77
C ASN A 67 -10.84 8.72 3.71
N LEU A 68 -9.91 8.16 2.97
CA LEU A 68 -9.64 6.74 2.87
C LEU A 68 -8.21 6.47 3.32
N VAL A 69 -7.99 5.50 4.18
CA VAL A 69 -6.65 5.00 4.55
C VAL A 69 -6.54 3.59 3.97
N ILE A 70 -5.60 3.40 3.04
CA ILE A 70 -5.39 2.13 2.34
C ILE A 70 -3.94 1.73 2.57
N PHE A 71 -3.72 0.76 3.44
CA PHE A 71 -2.40 0.30 3.89
C PHE A 71 -2.26 -1.21 3.78
N ASP A 72 -1.04 -1.71 3.98
CA ASP A 72 -0.79 -3.14 4.11
C ASP A 72 -1.20 -3.65 5.50
N ALA A 73 -1.77 -4.85 5.57
CA ALA A 73 -2.01 -5.52 6.84
C ALA A 73 -0.71 -6.06 7.45
N ASP A 74 0.30 -6.30 6.62
CA ASP A 74 1.55 -6.95 6.97
C ASP A 74 1.34 -8.32 7.65
N ALA A 75 2.09 -8.60 8.71
CA ALA A 75 2.08 -9.89 9.39
C ALA A 75 0.90 -10.08 10.37
N ASP A 76 0.20 -9.01 10.77
CA ASP A 76 -0.89 -9.07 11.74
C ASP A 76 -1.98 -8.03 11.42
N PHE A 77 -3.02 -8.51 10.77
CA PHE A 77 -4.19 -7.71 10.37
C PHE A 77 -4.89 -7.06 11.56
N GLU A 78 -5.15 -7.82 12.62
CA GLU A 78 -5.92 -7.32 13.76
C GLU A 78 -5.13 -6.27 14.56
N ASP A 79 -3.84 -6.48 14.76
CA ASP A 79 -2.97 -5.51 15.41
C ASP A 79 -2.86 -4.22 14.59
N ARG A 80 -2.67 -4.33 13.27
CA ARG A 80 -2.60 -3.17 12.37
C ARG A 80 -3.90 -2.38 12.41
N LYS A 81 -5.02 -3.05 12.24
CA LYS A 81 -6.37 -2.44 12.29
C LYS A 81 -6.60 -1.74 13.62
N LYS A 82 -6.33 -2.41 14.73
CA LYS A 82 -6.50 -1.87 16.08
C LYS A 82 -5.68 -0.60 16.29
N LYS A 83 -4.40 -0.59 15.89
CA LYS A 83 -3.53 0.59 16.01
C LYS A 83 -4.06 1.80 15.23
N LEU A 84 -4.53 1.58 14.00
CA LEU A 84 -5.07 2.65 13.16
C LEU A 84 -6.40 3.18 13.70
N ILE A 85 -7.28 2.31 14.21
CA ILE A 85 -8.55 2.74 14.82
C ILE A 85 -8.31 3.51 16.13
N LEU A 86 -7.40 3.05 16.99
CA LEU A 86 -7.03 3.80 18.21
C LEU A 86 -6.44 5.17 17.88
N TRP A 87 -5.64 5.25 16.82
CA TRP A 87 -5.12 6.54 16.35
C TRP A 87 -6.23 7.46 15.83
N LYS A 88 -7.17 6.92 15.02
CA LYS A 88 -8.37 7.64 14.55
C LYS A 88 -9.13 8.27 15.71
N GLU A 89 -9.41 7.48 16.76
CA GLU A 89 -10.12 7.93 17.95
C GLU A 89 -9.33 8.99 18.72
N ARG A 90 -8.04 8.77 18.96
CA ARG A 90 -7.17 9.70 19.69
C ARG A 90 -7.06 11.06 19.00
N CYS A 91 -6.95 11.07 17.68
CA CYS A 91 -6.78 12.29 16.90
C CYS A 91 -8.10 12.94 16.49
N HIS A 92 -9.25 12.31 16.81
CA HIS A 92 -10.58 12.78 16.42
C HIS A 92 -10.70 13.06 14.92
N VAL A 93 -10.11 12.18 14.10
CA VAL A 93 -10.22 12.24 12.64
C VAL A 93 -11.22 11.21 12.13
N ASP A 94 -11.79 11.47 10.97
CA ASP A 94 -12.67 10.51 10.31
C ASP A 94 -12.08 10.01 9.01
N PHE A 95 -12.08 8.68 8.81
CA PHE A 95 -11.67 8.00 7.60
C PHE A 95 -12.25 6.59 7.53
N GLU A 96 -12.39 6.08 6.32
CA GLU A 96 -12.63 4.66 6.06
C GLU A 96 -11.28 3.94 5.93
N LEU A 97 -11.19 2.72 6.49
CA LEU A 97 -9.99 1.92 6.51
C LEU A 97 -10.12 0.72 5.59
N PHE A 98 -9.14 0.52 4.72
CA PHE A 98 -8.93 -0.72 3.98
C PHE A 98 -7.51 -1.20 4.17
N LEU A 99 -7.34 -2.48 4.48
CA LEU A 99 -6.04 -3.12 4.59
C LEU A 99 -5.88 -4.19 3.50
N PHE A 100 -4.79 -4.06 2.72
CA PHE A 100 -4.43 -5.09 1.76
C PHE A 100 -4.12 -6.42 2.45
N PRO A 101 -4.38 -7.58 1.80
CA PRO A 101 -4.87 -7.72 0.42
C PRO A 101 -6.40 -7.62 0.27
N ASN A 102 -7.20 -7.84 1.32
CA ASN A 102 -8.65 -8.01 1.19
C ASN A 102 -9.45 -7.56 2.42
N ASN A 103 -8.87 -6.75 3.27
CA ASN A 103 -9.46 -6.23 4.52
C ASN A 103 -9.86 -7.31 5.54
N LYS A 104 -9.18 -8.47 5.51
CA LYS A 104 -9.41 -9.62 6.42
C LYS A 104 -8.13 -10.37 6.78
N ASP A 105 -7.32 -10.66 5.75
CA ASP A 105 -6.13 -11.49 5.89
C ASP A 105 -4.89 -10.63 6.09
N THR A 106 -3.84 -11.23 6.60
CA THR A 106 -2.50 -10.66 6.60
C THR A 106 -1.96 -10.56 5.17
N GLY A 107 -1.03 -9.66 4.94
CA GLY A 107 -0.35 -9.50 3.66
C GLY A 107 -0.23 -8.06 3.20
N GLU A 108 0.20 -7.91 1.97
CA GLU A 108 0.54 -6.65 1.32
C GLU A 108 -0.22 -6.49 -0.03
N LEU A 109 -0.05 -5.34 -0.69
CA LEU A 109 -0.59 -5.11 -2.03
C LEU A 109 -0.12 -6.19 -3.02
N GLU A 110 1.14 -6.62 -2.91
CA GLU A 110 1.72 -7.64 -3.76
C GLU A 110 0.96 -8.98 -3.70
N ASP A 111 0.46 -9.37 -2.52
CA ASP A 111 -0.36 -10.58 -2.35
C ASP A 111 -1.70 -10.48 -3.11
N LEU A 112 -2.29 -9.27 -3.16
CA LEU A 112 -3.47 -9.04 -3.99
C LEU A 112 -3.11 -9.14 -5.47
N LEU A 113 -2.03 -8.49 -5.89
CA LEU A 113 -1.61 -8.47 -7.30
C LEU A 113 -1.31 -9.88 -7.82
N GLU A 114 -0.64 -10.73 -7.02
CA GLU A 114 -0.39 -12.12 -7.38
C GLU A 114 -1.71 -12.91 -7.61
N LYS A 115 -2.73 -12.64 -6.80
CA LYS A 115 -4.05 -13.32 -6.93
C LYS A 115 -4.86 -12.88 -8.15
N ILE A 116 -4.66 -11.66 -8.63
CA ILE A 116 -5.42 -11.09 -9.75
C ILE A 116 -4.66 -11.12 -11.09
N ILE A 117 -3.45 -11.69 -11.12
CA ILE A 117 -2.69 -11.85 -12.36
C ILE A 117 -3.54 -12.67 -13.35
N ASN A 118 -3.65 -12.16 -14.59
CA ASN A 118 -4.30 -12.90 -15.64
C ASN A 118 -3.57 -14.26 -15.83
N PRO A 119 -4.30 -15.40 -15.76
CA PRO A 119 -3.71 -16.73 -15.94
C PRO A 119 -2.90 -16.89 -17.24
N GLU A 120 -3.21 -16.13 -18.29
CA GLU A 120 -2.44 -16.10 -19.52
C GLU A 120 -1.00 -15.61 -19.34
N ASN A 121 -0.73 -14.86 -18.27
CA ASN A 121 0.60 -14.38 -17.91
C ASN A 121 1.39 -15.37 -17.04
N GLN A 122 0.82 -16.54 -16.69
CA GLN A 122 1.49 -17.54 -15.87
C GLN A 122 2.89 -17.93 -16.40
N PRO A 123 3.10 -18.11 -17.72
CA PRO A 123 4.44 -18.44 -18.23
C PRO A 123 5.50 -17.39 -17.89
N VAL A 124 5.12 -16.10 -17.80
CA VAL A 124 6.04 -15.02 -17.40
C VAL A 124 6.37 -15.13 -15.92
N MET A 125 5.39 -15.44 -15.09
CA MET A 125 5.58 -15.64 -13.64
C MET A 125 6.46 -16.88 -13.37
N ASP A 126 6.28 -17.94 -14.13
CA ASP A 126 7.10 -19.16 -14.03
C ASP A 126 8.57 -18.87 -14.39
N CYS A 127 8.81 -18.05 -15.43
CA CYS A 127 10.17 -17.59 -15.77
C CYS A 127 10.79 -16.78 -14.65
N TRP A 128 10.02 -15.90 -14.03
CA TRP A 128 10.48 -15.08 -12.89
C TRP A 128 10.85 -15.96 -11.70
N THR A 129 9.97 -16.89 -11.32
CA THR A 129 10.21 -17.85 -10.22
C THR A 129 11.48 -18.67 -10.48
N SER A 130 11.63 -19.19 -11.69
CA SER A 130 12.83 -19.95 -12.10
C SER A 130 14.11 -19.11 -12.00
N TYR A 131 14.03 -17.84 -12.37
CA TYR A 131 15.16 -16.92 -12.24
C TYR A 131 15.54 -16.66 -10.77
N GLU A 132 14.55 -16.45 -9.90
CA GLU A 132 14.82 -16.29 -8.46
C GLU A 132 15.44 -17.55 -7.83
N GLU A 133 14.95 -18.72 -8.21
CA GLU A 133 15.51 -19.99 -7.75
C GLU A 133 16.95 -20.21 -8.22
N ALA A 134 17.22 -19.86 -9.47
CA ALA A 134 18.57 -19.90 -10.01
C ALA A 134 19.52 -18.96 -9.25
N LEU A 135 19.07 -17.74 -8.92
CA LEU A 135 19.90 -16.79 -8.15
C LEU A 135 20.28 -17.32 -6.76
N LYS A 136 19.37 -18.06 -6.10
CA LYS A 136 19.65 -18.66 -4.78
C LYS A 136 20.76 -19.73 -4.83
N GLN A 137 21.05 -20.27 -6.01
CA GLN A 137 22.12 -21.26 -6.22
C GLN A 137 23.46 -20.62 -6.56
N VAL A 138 23.50 -19.30 -6.85
CA VAL A 138 24.74 -18.63 -7.24
C VAL A 138 25.56 -18.31 -5.99
N VAL A 139 26.75 -18.88 -5.91
CA VAL A 139 27.78 -18.56 -4.92
C VAL A 139 28.81 -17.63 -5.57
N LEU A 140 28.95 -16.43 -5.03
CA LEU A 140 29.95 -15.47 -5.50
C LEU A 140 31.24 -15.59 -4.69
N PRO A 141 32.43 -15.60 -5.34
CA PRO A 141 33.72 -15.81 -4.65
C PRO A 141 34.04 -14.80 -3.54
N TRP A 142 33.42 -13.61 -3.61
CA TRP A 142 33.62 -12.52 -2.63
C TRP A 142 32.47 -12.36 -1.63
N ARG A 143 31.50 -13.28 -1.64
CA ARG A 143 30.32 -13.20 -0.79
C ARG A 143 30.11 -14.54 -0.12
N GLU A 144 30.80 -14.73 0.99
CA GLU A 144 30.75 -15.98 1.73
C GLU A 144 29.30 -16.34 2.11
N ASP A 145 28.85 -17.52 1.70
CA ASP A 145 27.63 -18.25 2.11
C ASP A 145 26.28 -17.50 2.11
N THR A 146 26.20 -16.35 1.44
CA THR A 146 24.94 -15.61 1.35
C THR A 146 24.35 -15.76 -0.07
N PRO A 147 23.20 -16.42 -0.25
CA PRO A 147 22.53 -16.50 -1.54
C PRO A 147 22.22 -15.11 -2.13
N LEU A 148 22.25 -15.00 -3.45
CA LEU A 148 21.72 -13.83 -4.12
C LEU A 148 20.21 -13.84 -4.02
N THR A 149 19.65 -12.80 -3.42
CA THR A 149 18.20 -12.62 -3.35
C THR A 149 17.82 -11.26 -3.93
N LEU A 150 16.77 -11.24 -4.71
CA LEU A 150 16.16 -9.98 -5.11
C LEU A 150 15.43 -9.38 -3.89
N PRO A 151 15.43 -8.05 -3.75
CA PRO A 151 14.59 -7.41 -2.75
C PRO A 151 13.12 -7.83 -2.95
N ALA A 152 12.43 -8.20 -1.86
CA ALA A 152 11.07 -8.72 -1.89
C ALA A 152 10.08 -7.87 -2.72
N LYS A 153 10.26 -6.56 -2.73
CA LYS A 153 9.38 -5.60 -3.44
C LYS A 153 9.72 -5.38 -4.93
N LYS A 154 10.51 -6.23 -5.57
CA LYS A 154 10.85 -6.09 -7.01
C LYS A 154 10.25 -7.17 -7.91
N LYS A 155 9.30 -7.92 -7.41
CA LYS A 155 8.60 -8.96 -8.19
C LYS A 155 7.51 -8.44 -9.14
N ILE A 156 7.10 -7.17 -8.98
CA ILE A 156 5.99 -6.58 -9.75
C ILE A 156 6.39 -5.22 -10.28
#